data_711ca4a0979b31d87ed5c8ac3c728763
#
_entry.id   711ca4a0979b31d87ed5c8ac3c728763
#
_cell.length_a   1.000
_cell.length_b   1.000
_cell.length_c   1.000
_cell.angle_alpha   90.00
_cell.angle_beta   90.00
_cell.angle_gamma   90.00
#
_symmetry.space_group_name_H-M   'P 1'
#
loop_
_entity.id
_entity.type
_entity.pdbx_description
1 polymer ?
#
loop_
_entity_poly.entity_id
_entity_poly.type
_entity_poly.pdbx_seq_one_letter_code
_entity_poly.pdbx_strand_id
1 'polypeptide(L)'
;KENTLRFFIIIITLYALIITGIPIFNSIFTKRLTFDDCTKYQRVDETSKNFVEISMLIPNGVAEKSGLKKGDKILAINGTYINSIDEYLDNIVKVNKDQTALYTIDRNGEIKSIIVPVYKYFHLIFYIFALLGLGFLMNAFFVGISKPKELTSQIFFLFGIFSSMGFLIYGGVWYYVGYSGSLMLHYYI
;
A
#
# COMPACT_ATOMS: atom_id res chain seq x y z
N LYS A 1 19.97 -20.57 32.97
CA LYS A 1 20.31 -20.48 31.51
C LYS A 1 19.13 -20.80 30.59
N GLU A 2 18.33 -21.84 30.83
CA GLU A 2 17.17 -22.18 29.98
C GLU A 2 16.06 -21.16 30.08
N ASN A 3 15.70 -20.77 31.30
CA ASN A 3 14.69 -19.71 31.51
C ASN A 3 15.11 -18.36 30.91
N THR A 4 16.41 -18.08 30.93
CA THR A 4 16.96 -16.88 30.28
C THR A 4 16.76 -16.93 28.75
N LEU A 5 17.01 -18.07 28.10
CA LEU A 5 16.78 -18.25 26.66
C LEU A 5 15.29 -18.15 26.32
N ARG A 6 14.41 -18.79 27.09
CA ARG A 6 12.96 -18.67 26.92
C ARG A 6 12.48 -17.21 27.03
N PHE A 7 13.02 -16.47 27.99
CA PHE A 7 12.72 -15.06 28.14
C PHE A 7 13.10 -14.22 26.91
N PHE A 8 14.31 -14.45 26.36
CA PHE A 8 14.71 -13.79 25.12
C PHE A 8 13.85 -14.16 23.92
N ILE A 9 13.47 -15.44 23.77
CA ILE A 9 12.57 -15.89 22.71
C ILE A 9 11.23 -15.16 22.79
N ILE A 10 10.65 -15.04 24.00
CA ILE A 10 9.40 -14.32 24.23
C ILE A 10 9.54 -12.85 23.84
N ILE A 11 10.59 -12.16 24.29
CA ILE A 11 10.80 -10.73 23.99
C ILE A 11 10.95 -10.51 22.49
N ILE A 12 11.77 -11.31 21.81
CA ILE A 12 12.00 -11.17 20.36
C ILE A 12 10.69 -11.43 19.60
N THR A 13 9.92 -12.43 20.02
CA THR A 13 8.62 -12.72 19.38
C THR A 13 7.62 -11.60 19.59
N LEU A 14 7.53 -11.03 20.80
CA LEU A 14 6.65 -9.89 21.07
C LEU A 14 7.06 -8.66 20.24
N TYR A 15 8.35 -8.40 20.12
CA TYR A 15 8.87 -7.32 19.29
C TYR A 15 8.51 -7.53 17.81
N ALA A 16 8.69 -8.76 17.31
CA ALA A 16 8.30 -9.13 15.95
C ALA A 16 6.79 -8.97 15.74
N LEU A 17 5.95 -9.39 16.71
CA LEU A 17 4.49 -9.20 16.65
C LEU A 17 4.09 -7.72 16.59
N ILE A 18 4.74 -6.85 17.35
CA ILE A 18 4.48 -5.41 17.31
C ILE A 18 4.82 -4.84 15.93
N ILE A 19 6.03 -5.14 15.42
CA ILE A 19 6.46 -4.67 14.10
C ILE A 19 5.53 -5.16 12.99
N THR A 20 5.10 -6.43 13.07
CA THR A 20 4.19 -7.04 12.08
C THR A 20 2.75 -6.54 12.23
N GLY A 21 2.33 -6.23 13.43
CA GLY A 21 0.98 -5.74 13.74
C GLY A 21 0.72 -4.32 13.27
N ILE A 22 1.72 -3.43 13.33
CA ILE A 22 1.57 -2.02 12.96
C ILE A 22 1.11 -1.84 11.51
N PRO A 23 1.74 -2.44 10.47
CA PRO A 23 1.28 -2.31 9.09
C PRO A 23 -0.13 -2.88 8.87
N ILE A 24 -0.44 -4.01 9.53
CA ILE A 24 -1.76 -4.64 9.44
C ILE A 24 -2.81 -3.71 10.06
N PHE A 25 -2.54 -3.17 11.25
CA PHE A 25 -3.43 -2.23 11.93
C PHE A 25 -3.66 -0.97 11.09
N ASN A 26 -2.59 -0.37 10.57
CA ASN A 26 -2.68 0.81 9.72
C ASN A 26 -3.47 0.54 8.43
N SER A 27 -3.29 -0.62 7.82
CA SER A 27 -4.04 -1.03 6.63
C SER A 27 -5.55 -1.18 6.88
N ILE A 28 -5.94 -1.63 8.08
CA ILE A 28 -7.35 -1.84 8.42
C ILE A 28 -8.01 -0.54 8.90
N PHE A 29 -7.34 0.23 9.75
CA PHE A 29 -7.97 1.30 10.54
C PHE A 29 -7.62 2.73 10.08
N THR A 30 -6.46 2.96 9.45
CA THR A 30 -5.99 4.34 9.24
C THR A 30 -5.96 4.82 7.81
N LYS A 31 -5.58 4.02 6.83
CA LYS A 31 -5.40 4.50 5.45
C LYS A 31 -5.78 3.43 4.43
N ARG A 32 -7.05 3.28 4.15
CA ARG A 32 -7.43 2.54 2.95
C ARG A 32 -7.10 3.40 1.73
N LEU A 33 -6.21 2.91 0.87
CA LEU A 33 -5.91 3.56 -0.39
C LEU A 33 -7.20 3.74 -1.20
N THR A 34 -7.41 4.96 -1.65
CA THR A 34 -8.52 5.30 -2.53
C THR A 34 -8.06 5.13 -3.97
N PHE A 35 -8.85 4.49 -4.78
CA PHE A 35 -8.54 4.16 -6.15
C PHE A 35 -9.59 4.72 -7.11
N ASP A 36 -9.15 5.19 -8.25
CA ASP A 36 -9.94 5.80 -9.30
C ASP A 36 -9.63 5.23 -10.70
N ASP A 37 -9.03 4.04 -10.77
CA ASP A 37 -8.67 3.32 -11.99
C ASP A 37 -7.73 4.09 -12.94
N CYS A 38 -6.89 4.98 -12.40
CA CYS A 38 -5.84 5.58 -13.20
C CYS A 38 -4.53 5.74 -12.43
N THR A 39 -3.41 5.68 -13.16
CA THR A 39 -2.08 5.99 -12.64
C THR A 39 -1.69 7.43 -12.97
N LYS A 40 -0.92 8.00 -12.08
CA LYS A 40 -0.44 9.37 -12.18
C LYS A 40 1.04 9.42 -11.90
N TYR A 41 1.70 10.40 -12.44
CA TYR A 41 3.08 10.72 -12.05
C TYR A 41 3.26 12.24 -11.99
N GLN A 42 4.25 12.63 -11.22
CA GLN A 42 4.65 14.02 -11.12
C GLN A 42 5.56 14.37 -12.28
N ARG A 43 5.29 15.51 -12.88
CA ARG A 43 6.16 16.12 -13.90
C ARG A 43 6.53 17.53 -13.48
N VAL A 44 7.53 18.07 -14.14
CA VAL A 44 7.96 19.45 -14.03
C VAL A 44 7.72 20.11 -15.38
N ASP A 45 7.09 21.27 -15.39
CA ASP A 45 6.89 22.06 -16.60
C ASP A 45 8.17 22.86 -16.98
N GLU A 46 8.12 23.55 -18.09
CA GLU A 46 9.22 24.41 -18.56
C GLU A 46 9.55 25.57 -17.60
N THR A 47 8.62 25.92 -16.71
CA THR A 47 8.77 26.97 -15.69
C THR A 47 9.23 26.43 -14.33
N SER A 48 9.69 25.16 -14.29
CA SER A 48 10.11 24.45 -13.07
C SER A 48 9.01 24.26 -12.03
N LYS A 49 7.74 24.32 -12.43
CA LYS A 49 6.60 24.00 -11.57
C LYS A 49 6.23 22.53 -11.68
N ASN A 50 6.03 21.93 -10.52
CA ASN A 50 5.53 20.56 -10.43
C ASN A 50 4.04 20.51 -10.78
N PHE A 51 3.64 19.44 -11.45
CA PHE A 51 2.23 19.11 -11.68
C PHE A 51 2.04 17.59 -11.71
N VAL A 52 0.81 17.15 -11.50
CA VAL A 52 0.42 15.74 -11.56
C VAL A 52 -0.32 15.48 -12.86
N GLU A 53 0.16 14.51 -13.64
CA GLU A 53 -0.41 14.13 -14.94
C GLU A 53 -0.92 12.71 -14.91
N ILE A 54 -2.05 12.45 -15.57
CA ILE A 54 -2.57 11.10 -15.77
C ILE A 54 -1.73 10.37 -16.82
N SER A 55 -1.05 9.31 -16.38
CA SER A 55 -0.15 8.53 -17.25
C SER A 55 -0.87 7.41 -17.99
N MET A 56 -1.80 6.75 -17.29
CA MET A 56 -2.53 5.61 -17.83
C MET A 56 -3.89 5.49 -17.14
N LEU A 57 -4.88 5.03 -17.89
CA LEU A 57 -6.20 4.67 -17.38
C LEU A 57 -6.42 3.16 -17.56
N ILE A 58 -7.16 2.56 -16.65
CA ILE A 58 -7.66 1.20 -16.83
C ILE A 58 -8.77 1.24 -17.86
N PRO A 59 -8.71 0.47 -18.96
CA PRO A 59 -9.78 0.37 -19.92
C PRO A 59 -11.11 -0.04 -19.26
N ASN A 60 -12.17 0.68 -19.58
CA ASN A 60 -13.48 0.54 -18.95
C ASN A 60 -13.53 0.82 -17.44
N GLY A 61 -12.45 1.38 -16.86
CA GLY A 61 -12.40 1.82 -15.47
C GLY A 61 -13.25 3.06 -15.19
N VAL A 62 -13.38 3.41 -13.90
CA VAL A 62 -14.23 4.56 -13.49
C VAL A 62 -13.68 5.89 -13.99
N ALA A 63 -12.36 6.07 -14.01
CA ALA A 63 -11.75 7.30 -14.52
C ALA A 63 -12.03 7.51 -16.01
N GLU A 64 -11.85 6.47 -16.83
CA GLU A 64 -12.11 6.53 -18.27
C GLU A 64 -13.60 6.78 -18.55
N LYS A 65 -14.50 6.05 -17.87
CA LYS A 65 -15.96 6.24 -18.00
C LYS A 65 -16.41 7.63 -17.57
N SER A 66 -15.70 8.25 -16.62
CA SER A 66 -15.96 9.61 -16.18
C SER A 66 -15.46 10.67 -17.18
N GLY A 67 -14.66 10.27 -18.17
CA GLY A 67 -14.17 11.15 -19.21
C GLY A 67 -12.77 11.71 -18.96
N LEU A 68 -12.04 11.20 -17.96
CA LEU A 68 -10.59 11.47 -17.81
C LEU A 68 -9.84 10.85 -18.99
N LYS A 69 -8.73 11.46 -19.38
CA LYS A 69 -7.86 11.00 -20.46
C LYS A 69 -6.39 11.01 -20.03
N LYS A 70 -5.60 10.18 -20.70
CA LYS A 70 -4.14 10.24 -20.60
C LYS A 70 -3.65 11.62 -21.03
N GLY A 71 -2.74 12.19 -20.25
CA GLY A 71 -2.19 13.52 -20.49
C GLY A 71 -2.94 14.65 -19.80
N ASP A 72 -4.09 14.39 -19.14
CA ASP A 72 -4.76 15.40 -18.33
C ASP A 72 -3.88 15.82 -17.16
N LYS A 73 -3.69 17.12 -16.97
CA LYS A 73 -2.99 17.68 -15.81
C LYS A 73 -4.00 17.93 -14.70
N ILE A 74 -3.79 17.33 -13.53
CA ILE A 74 -4.65 17.52 -12.37
C ILE A 74 -4.27 18.84 -11.70
N LEU A 75 -5.18 19.80 -11.67
CA LEU A 75 -5.00 21.09 -11.02
C LEU A 75 -5.52 21.10 -9.59
N ALA A 76 -6.68 20.45 -9.35
CA ALA A 76 -7.28 20.40 -8.03
C ALA A 76 -8.15 19.15 -7.86
N ILE A 77 -8.33 18.71 -6.59
CA ILE A 77 -9.30 17.69 -6.18
C ILE A 77 -10.19 18.30 -5.11
N ASN A 78 -11.50 18.24 -5.30
CA ASN A 78 -12.50 18.81 -4.39
C ASN A 78 -12.17 20.29 -4.01
N GLY A 79 -11.66 21.07 -4.97
CA GLY A 79 -11.27 22.47 -4.77
C GLY A 79 -9.89 22.68 -4.12
N THR A 80 -9.19 21.63 -3.70
CA THR A 80 -7.84 21.74 -3.15
C THR A 80 -6.81 21.60 -4.28
N TYR A 81 -5.95 22.60 -4.47
CA TYR A 81 -4.89 22.58 -5.48
C TYR A 81 -3.88 21.47 -5.23
N ILE A 82 -3.38 20.87 -6.32
CA ILE A 82 -2.47 19.74 -6.33
C ILE A 82 -1.23 20.10 -7.15
N ASN A 83 -0.07 20.13 -6.49
CA ASN A 83 1.22 20.40 -7.14
C ASN A 83 2.19 19.20 -7.06
N SER A 84 1.86 18.20 -6.25
CA SER A 84 2.69 17.00 -6.07
C SER A 84 1.85 15.73 -5.97
N ILE A 85 2.50 14.59 -6.17
CA ILE A 85 1.84 13.30 -6.01
C ILE A 85 1.45 13.04 -4.55
N ASP A 86 2.22 13.54 -3.59
CA ASP A 86 1.92 13.41 -2.17
C ASP A 86 0.66 14.20 -1.79
N GLU A 87 0.54 15.45 -2.27
CA GLU A 87 -0.69 16.25 -2.09
C GLU A 87 -1.91 15.58 -2.74
N TYR A 88 -1.73 14.98 -3.93
CA TYR A 88 -2.76 14.19 -4.57
C TYR A 88 -3.22 13.05 -3.66
N LEU A 89 -2.28 12.24 -3.17
CA LEU A 89 -2.58 11.07 -2.32
C LEU A 89 -3.26 11.48 -1.01
N ASP A 90 -2.78 12.55 -0.37
CA ASP A 90 -3.37 13.06 0.86
C ASP A 90 -4.80 13.58 0.69
N ASN A 91 -5.12 14.15 -0.47
CA ASN A 91 -6.46 14.65 -0.75
C ASN A 91 -7.41 13.55 -1.21
N ILE A 92 -6.97 12.61 -2.06
CA ILE A 92 -7.84 11.53 -2.53
C ILE A 92 -8.19 10.54 -1.41
N VAL A 93 -7.30 10.34 -0.44
CA VAL A 93 -7.56 9.47 0.74
C VAL A 93 -8.66 10.04 1.64
N LYS A 94 -8.84 11.36 1.68
CA LYS A 94 -9.90 12.02 2.46
C LYS A 94 -11.30 11.81 1.88
N VAL A 95 -11.39 11.42 0.60
CA VAL A 95 -12.68 11.10 -0.02
C VAL A 95 -13.22 9.80 0.60
N ASN A 96 -14.41 9.85 1.16
CA ASN A 96 -15.04 8.71 1.83
C ASN A 96 -15.40 7.59 0.83
N LYS A 97 -15.62 6.40 1.38
CA LYS A 97 -16.11 5.26 0.60
C LYS A 97 -17.44 5.61 -0.10
N ASP A 98 -17.56 5.20 -1.35
CA ASP A 98 -18.75 5.40 -2.21
C ASP A 98 -19.06 6.88 -2.52
N GLN A 99 -18.06 7.77 -2.36
CA GLN A 99 -18.16 9.17 -2.76
C GLN A 99 -17.46 9.41 -4.10
N THR A 100 -17.77 10.56 -4.67
CA THR A 100 -17.14 11.05 -5.88
C THR A 100 -16.08 12.10 -5.54
N ALA A 101 -14.99 12.12 -6.29
CA ALA A 101 -14.00 13.19 -6.26
C ALA A 101 -14.23 14.12 -7.46
N LEU A 102 -14.28 15.41 -7.21
CA LEU A 102 -14.33 16.42 -8.27
C LEU A 102 -12.90 16.76 -8.70
N TYR A 103 -12.52 16.32 -9.89
CA TYR A 103 -11.24 16.65 -10.51
C TYR A 103 -11.37 17.93 -11.32
N THR A 104 -10.54 18.91 -11.04
CA THR A 104 -10.30 20.04 -11.93
C THR A 104 -9.03 19.75 -12.70
N ILE A 105 -9.12 19.65 -14.01
CA ILE A 105 -8.01 19.30 -14.89
C ILE A 105 -7.77 20.38 -15.94
N ASP A 106 -6.52 20.45 -16.41
CA ASP A 106 -6.15 21.15 -17.63
C ASP A 106 -5.93 20.12 -18.75
N ARG A 107 -6.69 20.26 -19.82
CA ARG A 107 -6.56 19.45 -21.04
C ARG A 107 -6.28 20.37 -22.22
N ASN A 108 -5.02 20.46 -22.63
CA ASN A 108 -4.56 21.29 -23.73
C ASN A 108 -4.91 22.78 -23.56
N GLY A 109 -4.82 23.34 -22.36
CA GLY A 109 -5.14 24.71 -22.04
C GLY A 109 -6.63 24.95 -21.69
N GLU A 110 -7.47 23.92 -21.78
CA GLU A 110 -8.89 24.00 -21.41
C GLU A 110 -9.12 23.42 -20.02
N ILE A 111 -9.65 24.22 -19.09
CA ILE A 111 -9.97 23.76 -17.72
C ILE A 111 -11.31 23.04 -17.72
N LYS A 112 -11.33 21.82 -17.22
CA LYS A 112 -12.53 20.97 -17.09
C LYS A 112 -12.70 20.47 -15.67
N SER A 113 -13.95 20.36 -15.24
CA SER A 113 -14.31 19.70 -13.98
C SER A 113 -14.99 18.37 -14.29
N ILE A 114 -14.44 17.30 -13.73
CA ILE A 114 -14.90 15.93 -13.98
C ILE A 114 -15.17 15.26 -12.64
N ILE A 115 -16.35 14.69 -12.48
CA ILE A 115 -16.74 13.92 -11.29
C ILE A 115 -16.34 12.47 -11.52
N VAL A 116 -15.46 11.96 -10.65
CA VAL A 116 -14.94 10.58 -10.72
C VAL A 116 -15.36 9.81 -9.48
N PRO A 117 -16.08 8.70 -9.62
CA PRO A 117 -16.32 7.78 -8.53
C PRO A 117 -14.99 7.23 -8.00
N VAL A 118 -14.85 7.14 -6.70
CA VAL A 118 -13.66 6.57 -6.06
C VAL A 118 -14.06 5.45 -5.11
N TYR A 119 -13.20 4.45 -4.98
CA TYR A 119 -13.45 3.34 -4.08
C TYR A 119 -12.22 3.02 -3.24
N LYS A 120 -12.46 2.44 -2.07
CA LYS A 120 -11.39 2.02 -1.17
C LYS A 120 -10.91 0.64 -1.56
N TYR A 121 -9.64 0.54 -1.87
CA TYR A 121 -9.03 -0.72 -2.31
C TYR A 121 -8.72 -1.64 -1.12
N PHE A 122 -9.08 -2.92 -1.28
CA PHE A 122 -8.73 -3.98 -0.35
C PHE A 122 -7.65 -4.86 -0.97
N HIS A 123 -6.44 -4.75 -0.45
CA HIS A 123 -5.29 -5.48 -1.03
C HIS A 123 -5.20 -6.91 -0.47
N LEU A 124 -5.96 -7.83 -1.07
CA LEU A 124 -6.03 -9.24 -0.62
C LEU A 124 -4.64 -9.88 -0.48
N ILE A 125 -3.75 -9.63 -1.44
CA ILE A 125 -2.38 -10.18 -1.45
C ILE A 125 -1.59 -9.77 -0.20
N PHE A 126 -1.70 -8.51 0.24
CA PHE A 126 -1.08 -8.06 1.49
C PHE A 126 -1.52 -8.89 2.69
N TYR A 127 -2.83 -9.15 2.82
CA TYR A 127 -3.36 -9.92 3.95
C TYR A 127 -2.97 -11.40 3.88
N ILE A 128 -2.87 -11.98 2.69
CA ILE A 128 -2.35 -13.35 2.50
C ILE A 128 -0.91 -13.42 2.99
N PHE A 129 -0.04 -12.51 2.58
CA PHE A 129 1.36 -12.49 3.04
C PHE A 129 1.47 -12.19 4.54
N ALA A 130 0.64 -11.31 5.08
CA ALA A 130 0.59 -11.03 6.51
C ALA A 130 0.20 -12.29 7.32
N LEU A 131 -0.77 -13.06 6.83
CA LEU A 131 -1.22 -14.30 7.47
C LEU A 131 -0.15 -15.39 7.39
N LEU A 132 0.54 -15.52 6.26
CA LEU A 132 1.69 -16.41 6.12
C LEU A 132 2.82 -16.00 7.09
N GLY A 133 3.15 -14.72 7.15
CA GLY A 133 4.17 -14.20 8.08
C GLY A 133 3.83 -14.51 9.54
N LEU A 134 2.59 -14.30 9.96
CA LEU A 134 2.13 -14.64 11.30
C LEU A 134 2.22 -16.16 11.56
N GLY A 135 1.88 -17.00 10.57
CA GLY A 135 2.02 -18.45 10.66
C GLY A 135 3.47 -18.88 10.89
N PHE A 136 4.42 -18.30 10.16
CA PHE A 136 5.86 -18.55 10.37
C PHE A 136 6.33 -18.10 11.75
N LEU A 137 5.87 -16.93 12.22
CA LEU A 137 6.20 -16.40 13.53
C LEU A 137 5.70 -17.31 14.66
N MET A 138 4.47 -17.80 14.57
CA MET A 138 3.89 -18.74 15.55
C MET A 138 4.66 -20.05 15.58
N ASN A 139 4.95 -20.65 14.43
CA ASN A 139 5.74 -21.87 14.36
C ASN A 139 7.14 -21.67 14.96
N ALA A 140 7.81 -20.58 14.63
CA ALA A 140 9.12 -20.22 15.17
C ALA A 140 9.08 -20.11 16.70
N PHE A 141 8.07 -19.44 17.24
CA PHE A 141 7.88 -19.30 18.69
C PHE A 141 7.73 -20.67 19.38
N PHE A 142 6.83 -21.51 18.90
CA PHE A 142 6.58 -22.84 19.51
C PHE A 142 7.82 -23.73 19.48
N VAL A 143 8.55 -23.76 18.36
CA VAL A 143 9.77 -24.55 18.25
C VAL A 143 10.86 -23.97 19.17
N GLY A 144 11.07 -22.66 19.15
CA GLY A 144 12.09 -21.99 19.96
C GLY A 144 11.87 -22.19 21.46
N ILE A 145 10.63 -22.04 21.94
CA ILE A 145 10.32 -22.12 23.37
C ILE A 145 10.34 -23.56 23.89
N SER A 146 10.03 -24.56 23.02
CA SER A 146 10.01 -25.95 23.39
C SER A 146 11.39 -26.50 23.73
N LYS A 147 12.40 -26.15 22.92
CA LYS A 147 13.77 -26.67 23.04
C LYS A 147 14.83 -25.57 22.91
N PRO A 148 14.85 -24.62 23.83
CA PRO A 148 15.63 -23.38 23.68
C PRO A 148 17.15 -23.58 23.67
N LYS A 149 17.65 -24.75 24.14
CA LYS A 149 19.08 -25.08 24.14
C LYS A 149 19.55 -25.80 22.88
N GLU A 150 18.63 -26.38 22.12
CA GLU A 150 18.98 -27.12 20.90
C GLU A 150 19.31 -26.11 19.78
N LEU A 151 20.48 -26.25 19.16
CA LEU A 151 20.95 -25.38 18.09
C LEU A 151 19.95 -25.37 16.91
N THR A 152 19.41 -26.53 16.56
CA THR A 152 18.40 -26.65 15.47
C THR A 152 17.17 -25.82 15.78
N SER A 153 16.70 -25.81 17.04
CA SER A 153 15.55 -25.02 17.48
C SER A 153 15.83 -23.51 17.41
N GLN A 154 17.04 -23.10 17.79
CA GLN A 154 17.46 -21.68 17.71
C GLN A 154 17.56 -21.21 16.25
N ILE A 155 18.15 -22.03 15.37
CA ILE A 155 18.25 -21.72 13.93
C ILE A 155 16.83 -21.61 13.32
N PHE A 156 15.96 -22.57 13.65
CA PHE A 156 14.58 -22.55 13.15
C PHE A 156 13.80 -21.33 13.65
N PHE A 157 14.00 -20.95 14.92
CA PHE A 157 13.40 -19.74 15.49
C PHE A 157 13.85 -18.49 14.73
N LEU A 158 15.15 -18.31 14.52
CA LEU A 158 15.68 -17.17 13.76
C LEU A 158 15.17 -17.15 12.33
N PHE A 159 15.19 -18.31 11.65
CA PHE A 159 14.66 -18.44 10.30
C PHE A 159 13.19 -18.03 10.21
N GLY A 160 12.35 -18.45 11.15
CA GLY A 160 10.94 -18.11 11.18
C GLY A 160 10.68 -16.60 11.43
N ILE A 161 11.49 -15.97 12.31
CA ILE A 161 11.43 -14.51 12.52
C ILE A 161 11.76 -13.76 11.22
N PHE A 162 12.88 -14.09 10.57
CA PHE A 162 13.28 -13.44 9.32
C PHE A 162 12.28 -13.68 8.18
N SER A 163 11.75 -14.91 8.08
CA SER A 163 10.72 -15.25 7.09
C SER A 163 9.43 -14.43 7.32
N SER A 164 8.99 -14.33 8.58
CA SER A 164 7.82 -13.52 8.95
C SER A 164 7.99 -12.06 8.52
N MET A 165 9.15 -11.45 8.82
CA MET A 165 9.47 -10.09 8.40
C MET A 165 9.55 -9.96 6.87
N GLY A 166 10.16 -10.94 6.19
CA GLY A 166 10.27 -10.97 4.74
C GLY A 166 8.90 -10.97 4.05
N PHE A 167 7.96 -11.79 4.51
CA PHE A 167 6.59 -11.82 3.98
C PHE A 167 5.86 -10.49 4.17
N LEU A 168 6.06 -9.82 5.30
CA LEU A 168 5.43 -8.53 5.56
C LEU A 168 6.02 -7.40 4.74
N ILE A 169 7.35 -7.36 4.61
CA ILE A 169 8.05 -6.40 3.76
C ILE A 169 7.60 -6.60 2.31
N TYR A 170 7.58 -7.85 1.82
CA TYR A 170 7.15 -8.17 0.48
C TYR A 170 5.69 -7.78 0.23
N GLY A 171 4.79 -8.15 1.14
CA GLY A 171 3.38 -7.75 1.09
C GLY A 171 3.20 -6.23 1.17
N GLY A 172 4.01 -5.54 2.01
CA GLY A 172 4.01 -4.09 2.13
C GLY A 172 4.54 -3.38 0.90
N VAL A 173 5.61 -3.88 0.29
CA VAL A 173 6.13 -3.36 -0.99
C VAL A 173 5.05 -3.49 -2.07
N TRP A 174 4.35 -4.62 -2.16
CA TRP A 174 3.22 -4.77 -3.07
C TRP A 174 2.04 -3.85 -2.73
N TYR A 175 1.84 -3.51 -1.46
CA TYR A 175 0.84 -2.53 -1.05
C TYR A 175 1.18 -1.13 -1.54
N TYR A 176 2.47 -0.72 -1.49
CA TYR A 176 2.90 0.62 -1.91
C TYR A 176 3.28 0.69 -3.40
N VAL A 177 3.98 -0.31 -3.93
CA VAL A 177 4.41 -0.38 -5.34
C VAL A 177 3.28 -0.90 -6.24
N GLY A 178 2.42 -1.76 -5.72
CA GLY A 178 1.24 -2.24 -6.42
C GLY A 178 0.28 -1.11 -6.82
N TYR A 179 0.34 0.04 -6.15
CA TYR A 179 -0.40 1.22 -6.56
C TYR A 179 0.04 1.76 -7.92
N SER A 180 1.31 1.60 -8.29
CA SER A 180 1.82 1.92 -9.64
C SER A 180 2.00 0.70 -10.54
N GLY A 181 2.14 -0.49 -9.98
CA GLY A 181 2.49 -1.73 -10.70
C GLY A 181 1.39 -2.79 -10.76
N SER A 182 0.39 -2.78 -9.87
CA SER A 182 -0.73 -3.74 -9.91
C SER A 182 -1.61 -3.58 -11.15
N LEU A 183 -1.60 -2.40 -11.74
CA LEU A 183 -2.19 -2.14 -13.05
C LEU A 183 -1.56 -2.97 -14.16
N MET A 184 -0.26 -3.28 -14.08
CA MET A 184 0.41 -4.14 -15.07
C MET A 184 0.10 -5.63 -14.86
N LEU A 185 -0.04 -6.09 -13.62
CA LEU A 185 -0.31 -7.50 -13.33
C LEU A 185 -1.75 -7.92 -13.68
N HIS A 186 -2.73 -7.02 -13.61
CA HIS A 186 -4.10 -7.31 -14.05
C HIS A 186 -4.24 -7.45 -15.57
N TYR A 187 -3.25 -7.01 -16.34
CA TYR A 187 -3.22 -7.12 -17.80
C TYR A 187 -2.45 -8.33 -18.33
N TYR A 188 -1.74 -9.08 -17.47
CA TYR A 188 -0.92 -10.22 -17.88
C TYR A 188 -1.39 -11.56 -17.30
N ILE A 189 -2.54 -11.60 -16.63
CA ILE A 189 -3.25 -12.80 -16.23
C ILE A 189 -4.67 -12.75 -16.80
#